data_2f3f3ad2e2917e1ce31bd47e690aa4ed
#
_entry.id   2f3f3ad2e2917e1ce31bd47e690aa4ed
#
_cell.length_a   1.000
_cell.length_b   1.000
_cell.length_c   1.000
_cell.angle_alpha   90.00
_cell.angle_beta   90.00
_cell.angle_gamma   90.00
#
_symmetry.space_group_name_H-M   'P 1'
#
loop_
_entity.id
_entity.type
_entity.pdbx_description
1 polymer ?
#
loop_
_entity_poly.entity_id
_entity_poly.type
_entity_poly.pdbx_seq_one_letter_code
_entity_poly.pdbx_strand_id
1 'polypeptide(L)'
;FMVAVSLAVAAIPEGLAAVVTIVLSMGVTKMSAKNAVIRKLTAVETLGCTQIICSDKTGTLTQNKMTVVDHSGDDEDRLAMAMALCSDAKLEDDGDAIGEPTECALVNDANKLGMPKSELEKKYPRVGEAPFDSGRKMMSTIHKRSDGKIIQFTKGAPDVVLKKCTKILRNGKEAVLDQDTRKEIEHQNKELADQALRVLCAAQRNWDEAPENQDPENLEKDLCYIGLSGMIDPIRPEVKDAVKECRDAGIRPIMITGDHIDTATAIAKQLGIIKNADEAITGAQLDDISDADLPEKIEQYSVYARVQPEHKVRIVKGWKNKGMIVAMTGDGVNDAPSIKTADIGVGMGITGTDVTKNVADMVLADDNFATIVSAVEEGRRIYDNIRKAIQFLLASNIAEVLAVFIATLMGFTIL
;
A
#
# COMPACT_ATOMS: atom_id res chain seq x y z
N PHE A 1 -35.45 20.14 53.23
CA PHE A 1 -35.85 19.45 51.96
C PHE A 1 -35.48 20.30 50.76
N MET A 2 -35.87 21.57 50.65
CA MET A 2 -35.57 22.47 49.51
C MET A 2 -34.07 22.57 49.25
N VAL A 3 -33.24 22.79 50.27
CA VAL A 3 -31.78 22.83 50.12
C VAL A 3 -31.20 21.54 49.57
N ALA A 4 -31.70 20.39 50.02
CA ALA A 4 -31.24 19.09 49.50
C ALA A 4 -31.59 18.93 48.01
N VAL A 5 -32.75 19.39 47.58
CA VAL A 5 -33.17 19.38 46.16
C VAL A 5 -32.30 20.35 45.32
N SER A 6 -32.05 21.56 45.84
CA SER A 6 -31.19 22.55 45.16
C SER A 6 -29.77 22.04 45.00
N LEU A 7 -29.18 21.41 46.03
CA LEU A 7 -27.88 20.77 45.94
C LEU A 7 -27.83 19.61 44.95
N ALA A 8 -28.90 18.80 44.90
CA ALA A 8 -28.96 17.70 43.95
C ALA A 8 -29.07 18.19 42.48
N VAL A 9 -29.82 19.25 42.24
CA VAL A 9 -29.95 19.87 40.89
C VAL A 9 -28.63 20.55 40.49
N ALA A 10 -28.00 21.32 41.37
CA ALA A 10 -26.70 21.97 41.15
C ALA A 10 -25.55 20.97 40.81
N ALA A 11 -25.67 19.72 41.29
CA ALA A 11 -24.68 18.69 41.02
C ALA A 11 -24.79 18.06 39.62
N ILE A 12 -25.86 18.31 38.87
CA ILE A 12 -26.08 17.71 37.55
C ILE A 12 -25.48 18.60 36.46
N PRO A 13 -24.48 18.11 35.69
CA PRO A 13 -23.91 18.85 34.57
C PRO A 13 -24.83 18.77 33.35
N GLU A 14 -25.91 19.52 33.28
CA GLU A 14 -26.95 19.43 32.26
C GLU A 14 -26.43 19.66 30.82
N GLY A 15 -25.37 20.48 30.66
CA GLY A 15 -24.76 20.78 29.37
C GLY A 15 -23.80 19.71 28.82
N LEU A 16 -23.43 18.69 29.62
CA LEU A 16 -22.34 17.78 29.29
C LEU A 16 -22.58 17.00 27.97
N ALA A 17 -23.74 16.40 27.83
CA ALA A 17 -24.08 15.61 26.63
C ALA A 17 -24.07 16.47 25.35
N ALA A 18 -24.63 17.70 25.44
CA ALA A 18 -24.64 18.62 24.31
C ALA A 18 -23.23 19.06 23.90
N VAL A 19 -22.39 19.44 24.87
CA VAL A 19 -21.01 19.88 24.60
C VAL A 19 -20.18 18.75 24.00
N VAL A 20 -20.26 17.53 24.54
CA VAL A 20 -19.54 16.37 23.99
C VAL A 20 -19.97 16.10 22.54
N THR A 21 -21.28 16.12 22.27
CA THR A 21 -21.80 15.89 20.91
C THR A 21 -21.32 16.97 19.93
N ILE A 22 -21.30 18.24 20.33
CA ILE A 22 -20.81 19.35 19.50
C ILE A 22 -19.32 19.18 19.22
N VAL A 23 -18.50 18.88 20.22
CA VAL A 23 -17.05 18.69 20.05
C VAL A 23 -16.76 17.51 19.12
N LEU A 24 -17.47 16.40 19.28
CA LEU A 24 -17.35 15.23 18.37
C LEU A 24 -17.76 15.61 16.94
N SER A 25 -18.89 16.31 16.75
CA SER A 25 -19.36 16.71 15.41
C SER A 25 -18.36 17.64 14.71
N MET A 26 -17.79 18.61 15.43
CA MET A 26 -16.75 19.49 14.87
C MET A 26 -15.50 18.71 14.49
N GLY A 27 -15.11 17.72 15.31
CA GLY A 27 -13.97 16.88 15.03
C GLY A 27 -14.16 16.00 13.80
N VAL A 28 -15.31 15.35 13.68
CA VAL A 28 -15.65 14.54 12.51
C VAL A 28 -15.64 15.37 11.21
N THR A 29 -16.16 16.60 11.25
CA THR A 29 -16.11 17.52 10.12
C THR A 29 -14.65 17.81 9.69
N LYS A 30 -13.77 18.04 10.64
CA LYS A 30 -12.33 18.26 10.34
C LYS A 30 -11.63 17.01 9.81
N MET A 31 -11.95 15.83 10.35
CA MET A 31 -11.41 14.56 9.86
C MET A 31 -11.86 14.32 8.41
N SER A 32 -13.14 14.55 8.11
CA SER A 32 -13.69 14.42 6.76
C SER A 32 -13.02 15.38 5.77
N ALA A 33 -12.74 16.63 6.18
CA ALA A 33 -12.02 17.60 5.36
C ALA A 33 -10.56 17.17 5.07
N LYS A 34 -10.01 16.22 5.84
CA LYS A 34 -8.70 15.60 5.65
C LYS A 34 -8.80 14.17 5.12
N ASN A 35 -9.81 13.84 4.34
CA ASN A 35 -10.04 12.54 3.71
C ASN A 35 -10.32 11.35 4.67
N ALA A 36 -10.49 11.58 5.97
CA ALA A 36 -10.87 10.56 6.94
C ALA A 36 -12.37 10.62 7.23
N VAL A 37 -13.15 9.77 6.56
CA VAL A 37 -14.62 9.71 6.70
C VAL A 37 -15.00 8.77 7.83
N ILE A 38 -15.44 9.33 8.95
CA ILE A 38 -15.89 8.57 10.13
C ILE A 38 -17.30 8.06 9.91
N ARG A 39 -17.51 6.78 10.09
CA ARG A 39 -18.82 6.11 9.95
C ARG A 39 -19.52 5.90 11.28
N LYS A 40 -18.75 5.75 12.36
CA LYS A 40 -19.29 5.57 13.73
C LYS A 40 -18.69 6.62 14.66
N LEU A 41 -19.48 7.45 15.28
CA LEU A 41 -19.01 8.52 16.15
C LEU A 41 -18.17 8.00 17.34
N THR A 42 -18.49 6.83 17.87
CA THR A 42 -17.73 6.19 18.94
C THR A 42 -16.29 5.83 18.53
N ALA A 43 -16.03 5.65 17.25
CA ALA A 43 -14.69 5.37 16.75
C ALA A 43 -13.72 6.54 16.92
N VAL A 44 -14.21 7.78 16.99
CA VAL A 44 -13.37 8.98 17.13
C VAL A 44 -12.55 8.96 18.42
N GLU A 45 -13.19 8.58 19.52
CA GLU A 45 -12.55 8.50 20.83
C GLU A 45 -11.52 7.34 20.86
N THR A 46 -11.94 6.16 20.37
CA THR A 46 -11.06 4.98 20.29
C THR A 46 -9.87 5.23 19.37
N LEU A 47 -10.07 5.97 18.26
CA LEU A 47 -9.03 6.34 17.31
C LEU A 47 -7.92 7.17 18.00
N GLY A 48 -8.29 8.12 18.87
CA GLY A 48 -7.33 8.89 19.68
C GLY A 48 -6.51 8.04 20.65
N CYS A 49 -7.00 6.85 21.01
CA CYS A 49 -6.32 5.90 21.89
C CYS A 49 -5.48 4.85 21.13
N THR A 50 -5.43 4.90 19.81
CA THR A 50 -4.71 3.91 18.98
C THR A 50 -3.24 3.83 19.35
N GLN A 51 -2.74 2.61 19.54
CA GLN A 51 -1.36 2.27 19.88
C GLN A 51 -0.67 1.45 18.79
N ILE A 52 -1.46 0.68 18.03
CA ILE A 52 -0.99 -0.18 16.96
C ILE A 52 -1.75 0.18 15.68
N ILE A 53 -1.06 0.40 14.57
CA ILE A 53 -1.66 0.55 13.25
C ILE A 53 -1.16 -0.57 12.35
N CYS A 54 -2.01 -1.56 12.11
CA CYS A 54 -1.77 -2.63 11.16
C CYS A 54 -2.20 -2.17 9.76
N SER A 55 -1.24 -1.98 8.88
CA SER A 55 -1.48 -1.49 7.51
C SER A 55 -1.15 -2.56 6.48
N ASP A 56 -2.05 -2.75 5.51
CA ASP A 56 -1.68 -3.44 4.28
C ASP A 56 -0.61 -2.60 3.54
N LYS A 57 0.28 -3.26 2.82
CA LYS A 57 1.32 -2.59 2.05
C LYS A 57 0.74 -1.91 0.81
N THR A 58 0.06 -2.72 -0.04
CA THR A 58 -0.35 -2.32 -1.38
C THR A 58 -1.49 -1.30 -1.31
N GLY A 59 -1.34 -0.19 -2.03
CA GLY A 59 -2.34 0.87 -2.11
C GLY A 59 -2.43 1.78 -0.88
N THR A 60 -1.94 1.36 0.30
CA THR A 60 -1.96 2.15 1.54
C THR A 60 -0.60 2.78 1.84
N LEU A 61 0.45 1.96 1.94
CA LEU A 61 1.84 2.43 2.10
C LEU A 61 2.48 2.75 0.75
N THR A 62 2.01 2.12 -0.32
CA THR A 62 2.44 2.29 -1.70
C THR A 62 1.33 2.90 -2.56
N GLN A 63 1.67 3.32 -3.78
CA GLN A 63 0.73 4.02 -4.67
C GLN A 63 -0.22 3.09 -5.42
N ASN A 64 -0.05 1.76 -5.32
CA ASN A 64 -0.76 0.76 -6.14
C ASN A 64 -0.60 1.01 -7.65
N LYS A 65 0.54 1.55 -8.04
CA LYS A 65 0.87 1.88 -9.43
C LYS A 65 2.27 1.39 -9.74
N MET A 66 2.38 0.24 -10.41
CA MET A 66 3.69 -0.25 -10.85
C MET A 66 4.39 0.82 -11.69
N THR A 67 5.67 1.02 -11.41
CA THR A 67 6.50 2.02 -12.10
C THR A 67 7.87 1.42 -12.40
N VAL A 68 8.36 1.59 -13.62
CA VAL A 68 9.75 1.26 -13.97
C VAL A 68 10.65 2.31 -13.32
N VAL A 69 11.68 1.84 -12.61
CA VAL A 69 12.59 2.68 -11.83
C VAL A 69 14.05 2.45 -12.18
N ASP A 70 14.34 1.36 -12.89
CA ASP A 70 15.71 1.04 -13.28
C ASP A 70 15.74 0.25 -14.59
N HIS A 71 16.79 0.46 -15.38
CA HIS A 71 17.06 -0.22 -16.62
C HIS A 71 18.48 -0.79 -16.62
N SER A 72 18.65 -1.96 -17.20
CA SER A 72 19.96 -2.56 -17.44
C SER A 72 20.03 -3.03 -18.89
N GLY A 73 20.90 -2.42 -19.67
CA GLY A 73 21.11 -2.69 -21.09
C GLY A 73 21.85 -1.54 -21.76
N ASP A 74 22.38 -1.75 -22.97
CA ASP A 74 23.18 -0.73 -23.68
C ASP A 74 22.32 0.34 -24.37
N ASP A 75 21.02 0.09 -24.58
CA ASP A 75 20.10 0.93 -25.35
C ASP A 75 18.74 0.98 -24.63
N GLU A 76 18.59 2.00 -23.78
CA GLU A 76 17.39 2.22 -22.97
C GLU A 76 16.16 2.49 -23.82
N ASP A 77 16.29 3.31 -24.87
CA ASP A 77 15.19 3.61 -25.80
C ASP A 77 14.69 2.34 -26.50
N ARG A 78 15.63 1.50 -26.91
CA ARG A 78 15.30 0.21 -27.54
C ARG A 78 14.60 -0.74 -26.58
N LEU A 79 15.05 -0.78 -25.33
CA LEU A 79 14.46 -1.58 -24.28
C LEU A 79 13.02 -1.13 -23.98
N ALA A 80 12.82 0.16 -23.75
CA ALA A 80 11.50 0.72 -23.46
C ALA A 80 10.53 0.54 -24.64
N MET A 81 11.00 0.77 -25.87
CA MET A 81 10.21 0.50 -27.08
C MET A 81 9.81 -0.97 -27.19
N ALA A 82 10.73 -1.91 -26.97
CA ALA A 82 10.45 -3.34 -27.03
C ALA A 82 9.42 -3.75 -25.97
N MET A 83 9.56 -3.25 -24.75
CA MET A 83 8.65 -3.51 -23.65
C MET A 83 7.25 -2.95 -23.90
N ALA A 84 7.13 -1.72 -24.41
CA ALA A 84 5.84 -1.10 -24.73
C ALA A 84 5.12 -1.78 -25.90
N LEU A 85 5.83 -2.11 -26.97
CA LEU A 85 5.25 -2.80 -28.13
C LEU A 85 4.85 -4.24 -27.81
N CYS A 86 5.60 -4.91 -26.92
CA CYS A 86 5.29 -6.25 -26.42
C CYS A 86 4.35 -6.19 -25.20
N SER A 87 3.33 -5.35 -25.22
CA SER A 87 2.34 -5.16 -24.16
C SER A 87 0.95 -4.96 -24.76
N ASP A 88 -0.10 -5.33 -24.01
CA ASP A 88 -1.49 -5.15 -24.41
C ASP A 88 -2.14 -3.90 -23.80
N ALA A 89 -1.53 -3.32 -22.75
CA ALA A 89 -1.95 -2.06 -22.18
C ALA A 89 -1.94 -0.93 -23.22
N LYS A 90 -2.93 -0.03 -23.14
CA LYS A 90 -3.13 1.10 -24.07
C LYS A 90 -2.90 2.41 -23.36
N LEU A 91 -2.28 3.37 -24.03
CA LEU A 91 -2.13 4.73 -23.56
C LEU A 91 -3.44 5.49 -23.80
N GLU A 92 -3.98 6.17 -22.78
CA GLU A 92 -5.13 7.07 -22.92
C GLU A 92 -4.73 8.51 -23.22
N ASP A 93 -5.73 9.35 -23.53
CA ASP A 93 -5.52 10.76 -23.89
C ASP A 93 -4.98 11.61 -22.74
N ASP A 94 -5.18 11.17 -21.48
CA ASP A 94 -4.65 11.80 -20.26
C ASP A 94 -3.15 11.48 -20.02
N GLY A 95 -2.58 10.59 -20.82
CA GLY A 95 -1.17 10.22 -20.77
C GLY A 95 -0.83 9.05 -19.83
N ASP A 96 -1.82 8.43 -19.18
CA ASP A 96 -1.64 7.20 -18.40
C ASP A 96 -2.08 5.98 -19.20
N ALA A 97 -1.45 4.83 -18.93
CA ALA A 97 -1.80 3.58 -19.58
C ALA A 97 -2.88 2.83 -18.77
N ILE A 98 -3.81 2.18 -19.51
CA ILE A 98 -4.82 1.29 -18.94
C ILE A 98 -4.57 -0.14 -19.40
N GLY A 99 -4.64 -1.09 -18.47
CA GLY A 99 -4.41 -2.51 -18.69
C GLY A 99 -3.91 -3.20 -17.43
N GLU A 100 -3.18 -4.29 -17.62
CA GLU A 100 -2.51 -4.99 -16.52
C GLU A 100 -1.41 -4.07 -15.91
N PRO A 101 -1.30 -3.95 -14.56
CA PRO A 101 -0.41 -2.98 -13.91
C PRO A 101 1.06 -3.03 -14.35
N THR A 102 1.60 -4.24 -14.59
CA THR A 102 2.97 -4.41 -15.05
C THR A 102 3.15 -3.86 -16.46
N GLU A 103 2.18 -4.09 -17.34
CA GLU A 103 2.22 -3.59 -18.72
C GLU A 103 2.01 -2.08 -18.79
N CYS A 104 1.11 -1.54 -17.91
CA CYS A 104 0.94 -0.11 -17.78
C CYS A 104 2.25 0.59 -17.37
N ALA A 105 3.02 -0.02 -16.47
CA ALA A 105 4.34 0.50 -16.09
C ALA A 105 5.28 0.63 -17.28
N LEU A 106 5.34 -0.39 -18.12
CA LEU A 106 6.21 -0.43 -19.31
C LEU A 106 5.78 0.59 -20.39
N VAL A 107 4.47 0.72 -20.61
CA VAL A 107 3.91 1.69 -21.57
C VAL A 107 4.11 3.13 -21.08
N ASN A 108 3.88 3.39 -19.79
CA ASN A 108 4.11 4.71 -19.18
C ASN A 108 5.59 5.09 -19.20
N ASP A 109 6.49 4.13 -19.03
CA ASP A 109 7.92 4.34 -19.10
C ASP A 109 8.37 4.79 -20.49
N ALA A 110 7.96 4.08 -21.54
CA ALA A 110 8.22 4.48 -22.92
C ALA A 110 7.63 5.87 -23.24
N ASN A 111 6.44 6.19 -22.71
CA ASN A 111 5.83 7.52 -22.86
C ASN A 111 6.67 8.62 -22.20
N LYS A 112 7.22 8.38 -21.01
CA LYS A 112 8.15 9.33 -20.33
C LYS A 112 9.41 9.58 -21.12
N LEU A 113 9.93 8.57 -21.83
CA LEU A 113 11.08 8.68 -22.73
C LEU A 113 10.72 9.31 -24.09
N GLY A 114 9.52 9.85 -24.25
CA GLY A 114 9.08 10.51 -25.48
C GLY A 114 8.69 9.56 -26.61
N MET A 115 8.40 8.30 -26.28
CA MET A 115 8.00 7.26 -27.21
C MET A 115 6.59 6.73 -26.90
N PRO A 116 5.53 7.54 -27.11
CA PRO A 116 4.17 7.08 -26.81
C PRO A 116 3.80 5.88 -27.67
N LYS A 117 3.19 4.86 -27.02
CA LYS A 117 2.86 3.59 -27.66
C LYS A 117 2.00 3.77 -28.90
N SER A 118 1.09 4.73 -28.92
CA SER A 118 0.23 5.04 -30.06
C SER A 118 1.03 5.47 -31.32
N GLU A 119 2.19 6.12 -31.17
CA GLU A 119 3.08 6.46 -32.26
C GLU A 119 3.99 5.28 -32.66
N LEU A 120 4.45 4.52 -31.66
CA LEU A 120 5.21 3.30 -31.90
C LEU A 120 4.40 2.29 -32.69
N GLU A 121 3.13 2.07 -32.41
CA GLU A 121 2.25 1.15 -33.13
C GLU A 121 1.99 1.59 -34.58
N LYS A 122 1.95 2.90 -34.87
CA LYS A 122 1.88 3.41 -36.26
C LYS A 122 3.16 3.09 -37.04
N LYS A 123 4.31 3.18 -36.36
CA LYS A 123 5.62 2.94 -36.98
C LYS A 123 5.98 1.45 -37.06
N TYR A 124 5.47 0.67 -36.12
CA TYR A 124 5.67 -0.77 -35.95
C TYR A 124 4.33 -1.48 -35.74
N PRO A 125 3.43 -1.54 -36.74
CA PRO A 125 2.14 -2.20 -36.58
C PRO A 125 2.32 -3.68 -36.23
N ARG A 126 1.55 -4.15 -35.26
CA ARG A 126 1.55 -5.55 -34.82
C ARG A 126 0.89 -6.41 -35.89
N VAL A 127 1.55 -7.48 -36.33
CA VAL A 127 1.09 -8.41 -37.36
C VAL A 127 0.94 -9.85 -36.85
N GLY A 128 1.31 -10.10 -35.59
CA GLY A 128 1.15 -11.42 -34.97
C GLY A 128 1.63 -11.40 -33.51
N GLU A 129 1.31 -12.46 -32.78
CA GLU A 129 1.68 -12.61 -31.40
C GLU A 129 1.66 -14.06 -30.89
N ALA A 130 2.43 -14.32 -29.84
CA ALA A 130 2.23 -15.41 -28.89
C ALA A 130 1.87 -14.76 -27.55
N PRO A 131 0.60 -14.83 -27.10
CA PRO A 131 0.14 -14.13 -25.90
C PRO A 131 0.84 -14.64 -24.65
N PHE A 132 0.75 -13.85 -23.57
CA PHE A 132 1.34 -14.23 -22.29
C PHE A 132 0.74 -15.55 -21.78
N ASP A 133 1.63 -16.42 -21.32
CA ASP A 133 1.26 -17.67 -20.68
C ASP A 133 2.06 -17.85 -19.38
N SER A 134 1.36 -18.13 -18.28
CA SER A 134 1.96 -18.24 -16.95
C SER A 134 2.91 -19.43 -16.78
N GLY A 135 2.73 -20.49 -17.58
CA GLY A 135 3.63 -21.65 -17.58
C GLY A 135 4.95 -21.33 -18.30
N ARG A 136 4.88 -20.58 -19.42
CA ARG A 136 6.04 -20.11 -20.17
C ARG A 136 6.67 -18.85 -19.56
N LYS A 137 5.92 -18.07 -18.77
CA LYS A 137 6.31 -16.79 -18.14
C LYS A 137 6.86 -15.77 -19.15
N MET A 138 6.35 -15.76 -20.37
CA MET A 138 6.76 -14.83 -21.42
C MET A 138 5.64 -14.62 -22.44
N MET A 139 5.79 -13.56 -23.24
CA MET A 139 4.99 -13.31 -24.43
C MET A 139 5.87 -12.76 -25.56
N SER A 140 5.39 -12.89 -26.78
CA SER A 140 6.07 -12.37 -27.97
C SER A 140 5.09 -11.65 -28.88
N THR A 141 5.51 -10.54 -29.47
CA THR A 141 4.74 -9.80 -30.47
C THR A 141 5.57 -9.58 -31.71
N ILE A 142 4.92 -9.61 -32.87
CA ILE A 142 5.55 -9.51 -34.19
C ILE A 142 5.10 -8.21 -34.84
N HIS A 143 6.04 -7.42 -35.32
CA HIS A 143 5.79 -6.10 -35.85
C HIS A 143 6.41 -5.91 -37.24
N LYS A 144 5.70 -5.18 -38.09
CA LYS A 144 6.20 -4.77 -39.39
C LYS A 144 6.93 -3.44 -39.30
N ARG A 145 8.14 -3.38 -39.80
CA ARG A 145 8.94 -2.15 -39.89
C ARG A 145 8.61 -1.36 -41.15
N SER A 146 8.96 -0.08 -41.19
CA SER A 146 8.78 0.80 -42.34
C SER A 146 9.56 0.35 -43.57
N ASP A 147 10.67 -0.38 -43.40
CA ASP A 147 11.47 -0.96 -44.48
C ASP A 147 10.90 -2.29 -45.04
N GLY A 148 9.73 -2.71 -44.54
CA GLY A 148 9.05 -3.95 -44.93
C GLY A 148 9.53 -5.21 -44.19
N LYS A 149 10.66 -5.14 -43.46
CA LYS A 149 11.17 -6.23 -42.62
C LYS A 149 10.30 -6.43 -41.37
N ILE A 150 10.45 -7.59 -40.79
CA ILE A 150 9.70 -7.99 -39.60
C ILE A 150 10.63 -8.01 -38.41
N ILE A 151 10.14 -7.49 -37.29
CA ILE A 151 10.81 -7.60 -36.01
C ILE A 151 9.87 -8.20 -34.99
N GLN A 152 10.37 -9.11 -34.17
CA GLN A 152 9.71 -9.69 -33.02
C GLN A 152 10.31 -9.11 -31.77
N PHE A 153 9.45 -8.78 -30.80
CA PHE A 153 9.83 -8.50 -29.42
C PHE A 153 9.28 -9.58 -28.50
N THR A 154 10.08 -9.97 -27.53
CA THR A 154 9.71 -10.95 -26.50
C THR A 154 10.01 -10.36 -25.14
N LYS A 155 9.05 -10.38 -24.22
CA LYS A 155 9.25 -10.01 -22.82
C LYS A 155 8.87 -11.17 -21.90
N GLY A 156 9.50 -11.24 -20.74
CA GLY A 156 9.17 -12.27 -19.76
C GLY A 156 10.13 -12.30 -18.57
N ALA A 157 10.02 -13.36 -17.79
CA ALA A 157 10.89 -13.58 -16.65
C ALA A 157 12.36 -13.75 -17.10
N PRO A 158 13.32 -13.04 -16.47
CA PRO A 158 14.71 -13.02 -16.90
C PRO A 158 15.34 -14.41 -17.01
N ASP A 159 15.09 -15.28 -16.05
CA ASP A 159 15.59 -16.65 -16.00
C ASP A 159 15.08 -17.54 -17.14
N VAL A 160 13.95 -17.19 -17.74
CA VAL A 160 13.34 -17.94 -18.83
C VAL A 160 13.77 -17.34 -20.18
N VAL A 161 13.61 -16.02 -20.35
CA VAL A 161 13.95 -15.34 -21.63
C VAL A 161 15.44 -15.47 -21.93
N LEU A 162 16.30 -15.28 -20.93
CA LEU A 162 17.76 -15.37 -21.10
C LEU A 162 18.21 -16.76 -21.61
N LYS A 163 17.55 -17.84 -21.20
CA LYS A 163 17.82 -19.20 -21.73
C LYS A 163 17.50 -19.36 -23.21
N LYS A 164 16.60 -18.55 -23.74
CA LYS A 164 16.19 -18.53 -25.16
C LYS A 164 17.07 -17.61 -26.01
N CYS A 165 17.94 -16.80 -25.38
CA CYS A 165 18.82 -15.88 -26.06
C CYS A 165 20.14 -16.58 -26.47
N THR A 166 20.53 -16.38 -27.74
CA THR A 166 21.81 -16.78 -28.29
C THR A 166 22.70 -15.59 -28.64
N LYS A 167 22.09 -14.39 -28.68
CA LYS A 167 22.73 -13.13 -29.04
C LYS A 167 22.41 -12.07 -27.99
N ILE A 168 23.18 -10.99 -28.03
CA ILE A 168 22.99 -9.76 -27.26
C ILE A 168 23.08 -8.55 -28.19
N LEU A 169 22.26 -7.53 -27.91
CA LEU A 169 22.33 -6.25 -28.58
C LEU A 169 23.37 -5.38 -27.88
N ARG A 170 24.45 -5.03 -28.57
CA ARG A 170 25.50 -4.12 -28.08
C ARG A 170 25.69 -2.96 -29.07
N ASN A 171 25.51 -1.73 -28.61
CA ASN A 171 25.63 -0.52 -29.45
C ASN A 171 24.83 -0.64 -30.77
N GLY A 172 23.60 -1.15 -30.70
CA GLY A 172 22.70 -1.33 -31.86
C GLY A 172 23.06 -2.49 -32.81
N LYS A 173 24.06 -3.32 -32.47
CA LYS A 173 24.49 -4.49 -33.28
C LYS A 173 24.32 -5.77 -32.50
N GLU A 174 23.91 -6.83 -33.21
CA GLU A 174 23.82 -8.17 -32.64
C GLU A 174 25.23 -8.78 -32.50
N ALA A 175 25.57 -9.23 -31.31
CA ALA A 175 26.78 -9.99 -30.97
C ALA A 175 26.39 -11.34 -30.36
N VAL A 176 27.33 -12.29 -30.32
CA VAL A 176 27.13 -13.60 -29.69
C VAL A 176 27.05 -13.40 -28.17
N LEU A 177 26.07 -14.01 -27.53
CA LEU A 177 25.92 -14.04 -26.07
C LEU A 177 26.80 -15.15 -25.49
N ASP A 178 27.99 -14.80 -25.01
CA ASP A 178 28.91 -15.74 -24.38
C ASP A 178 28.51 -16.01 -22.90
N GLN A 179 29.22 -16.97 -22.29
CA GLN A 179 28.94 -17.43 -20.93
C GLN A 179 29.25 -16.36 -19.87
N ASP A 180 30.27 -15.54 -20.10
CA ASP A 180 30.66 -14.52 -19.11
C ASP A 180 29.69 -13.35 -19.12
N THR A 181 29.28 -12.90 -20.30
CA THR A 181 28.19 -11.90 -20.45
C THR A 181 26.86 -12.42 -19.86
N ARG A 182 26.56 -13.71 -20.01
CA ARG A 182 25.36 -14.31 -19.41
C ARG A 182 25.40 -14.23 -17.87
N LYS A 183 26.53 -14.54 -17.25
CA LYS A 183 26.70 -14.41 -15.80
C LYS A 183 26.61 -12.97 -15.32
N GLU A 184 27.11 -12.03 -16.12
CA GLU A 184 26.99 -10.60 -15.81
C GLU A 184 25.52 -10.16 -15.79
N ILE A 185 24.72 -10.58 -16.78
CA ILE A 185 23.28 -10.29 -16.82
C ILE A 185 22.54 -10.97 -15.64
N GLU A 186 22.89 -12.19 -15.31
CA GLU A 186 22.33 -12.90 -14.14
C GLU A 186 22.66 -12.19 -12.85
N HIS A 187 23.87 -11.62 -12.74
CA HIS A 187 24.26 -10.80 -11.59
C HIS A 187 23.47 -9.50 -11.51
N GLN A 188 23.32 -8.78 -12.62
CA GLN A 188 22.50 -7.57 -12.71
C GLN A 188 21.03 -7.84 -12.34
N ASN A 189 20.46 -8.93 -12.86
CA ASN A 189 19.11 -9.36 -12.47
C ASN A 189 19.00 -9.60 -10.95
N LYS A 190 20.03 -10.22 -10.36
CA LYS A 190 20.05 -10.43 -8.90
C LYS A 190 20.15 -9.11 -8.14
N GLU A 191 20.99 -8.18 -8.58
CA GLU A 191 21.10 -6.85 -7.93
C GLU A 191 19.77 -6.09 -7.96
N LEU A 192 19.05 -6.12 -9.07
CA LEU A 192 17.72 -5.52 -9.18
C LEU A 192 16.71 -6.23 -8.27
N ALA A 193 16.75 -7.56 -8.22
CA ALA A 193 15.87 -8.35 -7.36
C ALA A 193 16.17 -8.12 -5.86
N ASP A 194 17.44 -7.96 -5.48
CA ASP A 194 17.87 -7.66 -4.11
C ASP A 194 17.40 -6.26 -3.64
N GLN A 195 17.09 -5.35 -4.59
CA GLN A 195 16.41 -4.08 -4.34
C GLN A 195 14.88 -4.20 -4.27
N ALA A 196 14.35 -5.42 -4.24
CA ALA A 196 12.92 -5.72 -4.25
C ALA A 196 12.18 -5.28 -5.52
N LEU A 197 12.90 -5.14 -6.65
CA LEU A 197 12.30 -4.83 -7.93
C LEU A 197 11.72 -6.08 -8.59
N ARG A 198 10.57 -5.94 -9.22
CA ARG A 198 10.07 -6.91 -10.19
C ARG A 198 10.84 -6.70 -11.49
N VAL A 199 11.60 -7.69 -11.93
CA VAL A 199 12.44 -7.59 -13.11
C VAL A 199 11.79 -8.31 -14.28
N LEU A 200 11.73 -7.64 -15.43
CA LEU A 200 11.39 -8.24 -16.73
C LEU A 200 12.56 -8.10 -17.69
N CYS A 201 12.74 -9.12 -18.51
CA CYS A 201 13.72 -9.18 -19.59
C CYS A 201 13.04 -8.92 -20.93
N ALA A 202 13.67 -8.11 -21.78
CA ALA A 202 13.30 -7.95 -23.18
C ALA A 202 14.34 -8.58 -24.09
N ALA A 203 13.87 -9.19 -25.16
CA ALA A 203 14.65 -9.71 -26.26
C ALA A 203 13.98 -9.40 -27.60
N GLN A 204 14.73 -9.47 -28.68
CA GLN A 204 14.22 -9.31 -30.04
C GLN A 204 14.69 -10.42 -30.96
N ARG A 205 14.00 -10.56 -32.11
CA ARG A 205 14.44 -11.36 -33.23
C ARG A 205 14.05 -10.67 -34.52
N ASN A 206 14.99 -10.59 -35.47
CA ASN A 206 14.72 -10.09 -36.81
C ASN A 206 14.33 -11.24 -37.73
N TRP A 207 13.33 -11.00 -38.61
CA TRP A 207 12.85 -11.92 -39.58
C TRP A 207 12.85 -11.23 -40.95
N ASP A 208 13.22 -11.96 -42.00
CA ASP A 208 13.16 -11.42 -43.39
C ASP A 208 11.70 -11.28 -43.84
N GLU A 209 10.84 -12.25 -43.48
CA GLU A 209 9.40 -12.26 -43.73
C GLU A 209 8.65 -12.68 -42.47
N ALA A 210 7.34 -12.39 -42.41
CA ALA A 210 6.51 -12.79 -41.28
C ALA A 210 6.47 -14.33 -41.17
N PRO A 211 6.75 -14.88 -39.98
CA PRO A 211 6.74 -16.32 -39.79
C PRO A 211 5.32 -16.89 -40.05
N GLU A 212 5.21 -17.89 -40.90
CA GLU A 212 3.94 -18.60 -41.13
C GLU A 212 3.44 -19.32 -39.87
N ASN A 213 4.38 -19.91 -39.13
CA ASN A 213 4.10 -20.55 -37.86
C ASN A 213 4.42 -19.57 -36.72
N GLN A 214 3.36 -19.09 -36.04
CA GLN A 214 3.43 -18.17 -34.88
C GLN A 214 3.33 -18.91 -33.54
N ASP A 215 3.50 -20.23 -33.53
CA ASP A 215 3.53 -20.98 -32.29
C ASP A 215 4.69 -20.51 -31.38
N PRO A 216 4.48 -20.48 -30.06
CA PRO A 216 5.50 -20.07 -29.10
C PRO A 216 6.84 -20.79 -29.26
N GLU A 217 6.81 -22.10 -29.57
CA GLU A 217 8.03 -22.90 -29.77
C GLU A 217 8.88 -22.41 -30.96
N ASN A 218 8.26 -21.81 -31.96
CA ASN A 218 8.97 -21.24 -33.11
C ASN A 218 9.45 -19.81 -32.84
N LEU A 219 8.64 -19.01 -32.18
CA LEU A 219 8.93 -17.60 -31.90
C LEU A 219 9.97 -17.45 -30.76
N GLU A 220 9.86 -18.24 -29.70
CA GLU A 220 10.63 -18.09 -28.48
C GLU A 220 11.93 -18.89 -28.48
N LYS A 221 12.72 -18.73 -29.54
CA LYS A 221 14.07 -19.32 -29.69
C LYS A 221 15.00 -18.41 -30.47
N ASP A 222 16.31 -18.58 -30.31
CA ASP A 222 17.36 -17.80 -30.99
C ASP A 222 17.18 -16.29 -30.84
N LEU A 223 16.79 -15.86 -29.65
CA LEU A 223 16.52 -14.47 -29.36
C LEU A 223 17.81 -13.67 -29.13
N CYS A 224 17.74 -12.38 -29.40
CA CYS A 224 18.78 -11.41 -29.08
C CYS A 224 18.36 -10.60 -27.84
N TYR A 225 19.09 -10.75 -26.76
CA TYR A 225 18.87 -10.03 -25.50
C TYR A 225 19.01 -8.52 -25.72
N ILE A 226 18.10 -7.71 -25.16
CA ILE A 226 18.11 -6.26 -25.19
C ILE A 226 18.48 -5.70 -23.84
N GLY A 227 17.79 -6.09 -22.77
CA GLY A 227 17.98 -5.55 -21.44
C GLY A 227 16.98 -6.05 -20.42
N LEU A 228 17.11 -5.52 -19.20
CA LEU A 228 16.22 -5.74 -18.06
C LEU A 228 15.53 -4.43 -17.70
N SER A 229 14.26 -4.49 -17.33
CA SER A 229 13.52 -3.39 -16.71
C SER A 229 13.14 -3.80 -15.30
N GLY A 230 13.60 -3.02 -14.31
CA GLY A 230 13.25 -3.16 -12.90
C GLY A 230 12.08 -2.25 -12.54
N MET A 231 11.04 -2.79 -11.94
CA MET A 231 9.85 -2.02 -11.57
C MET A 231 9.40 -2.31 -10.15
N ILE A 232 8.76 -1.34 -9.54
CA ILE A 232 8.24 -1.43 -8.17
C ILE A 232 6.93 -0.66 -8.08
N ASP A 233 6.09 -1.02 -7.12
CA ASP A 233 5.01 -0.15 -6.64
C ASP A 233 5.63 0.83 -5.64
N PRO A 234 5.80 2.12 -6.00
CA PRO A 234 6.57 3.06 -5.20
C PRO A 234 5.86 3.39 -3.89
N ILE A 235 6.65 3.60 -2.85
CA ILE A 235 6.18 4.13 -1.57
C ILE A 235 5.57 5.53 -1.80
N ARG A 236 4.44 5.81 -1.14
CA ARG A 236 3.89 7.18 -1.13
C ARG A 236 4.86 8.12 -0.43
N PRO A 237 5.16 9.32 -0.99
CA PRO A 237 6.18 10.22 -0.45
C PRO A 237 5.95 10.59 1.02
N GLU A 238 4.70 10.79 1.42
CA GLU A 238 4.27 11.22 2.76
C GLU A 238 4.31 10.11 3.82
N VAL A 239 4.36 8.84 3.43
CA VAL A 239 4.26 7.71 4.37
C VAL A 239 5.50 7.62 5.28
N LYS A 240 6.67 7.96 4.78
CA LYS A 240 7.90 7.93 5.58
C LYS A 240 7.83 8.88 6.78
N ASP A 241 7.34 10.09 6.54
CA ASP A 241 7.16 11.09 7.60
C ASP A 241 6.04 10.68 8.55
N ALA A 242 4.94 10.14 8.04
CA ALA A 242 3.83 9.62 8.83
C ALA A 242 4.25 8.45 9.75
N VAL A 243 5.09 7.52 9.26
CA VAL A 243 5.66 6.43 10.07
C VAL A 243 6.53 6.98 11.21
N LYS A 244 7.34 8.01 10.92
CA LYS A 244 8.15 8.69 11.94
C LYS A 244 7.26 9.35 12.99
N GLU A 245 6.23 10.07 12.57
CA GLU A 245 5.25 10.72 13.47
C GLU A 245 4.54 9.70 14.36
N CYS A 246 4.12 8.55 13.83
CA CYS A 246 3.58 7.45 14.63
C CYS A 246 4.53 7.05 15.75
N ARG A 247 5.80 6.83 15.44
CA ARG A 247 6.81 6.41 16.42
C ARG A 247 7.06 7.45 17.49
N ASP A 248 7.18 8.72 17.09
CA ASP A 248 7.36 9.85 18.01
C ASP A 248 6.14 10.01 18.93
N ALA A 249 4.96 9.64 18.46
CA ALA A 249 3.70 9.64 19.20
C ALA A 249 3.45 8.37 20.05
N GLY A 250 4.39 7.42 20.08
CA GLY A 250 4.27 6.14 20.77
C GLY A 250 3.34 5.13 20.11
N ILE A 251 3.04 5.30 18.81
CA ILE A 251 2.23 4.38 18.02
C ILE A 251 3.16 3.49 17.22
N ARG A 252 2.88 2.19 17.22
CA ARG A 252 3.66 1.21 16.46
C ARG A 252 2.99 0.90 15.12
N PRO A 253 3.59 1.32 13.99
CA PRO A 253 3.14 0.88 12.67
C PRO A 253 3.59 -0.56 12.42
N ILE A 254 2.68 -1.35 11.88
CA ILE A 254 2.88 -2.75 11.50
C ILE A 254 2.51 -2.90 10.04
N MET A 255 3.41 -3.47 9.24
CA MET A 255 3.15 -3.78 7.85
C MET A 255 2.75 -5.24 7.69
N ILE A 256 1.64 -5.46 7.00
CA ILE A 256 1.09 -6.78 6.69
C ILE A 256 0.98 -6.89 5.16
N THR A 257 1.53 -7.95 4.55
CA THR A 257 1.55 -8.09 3.10
C THR A 257 1.56 -9.55 2.63
N GLY A 258 1.01 -9.79 1.44
CA GLY A 258 1.16 -11.06 0.72
C GLY A 258 2.52 -11.21 0.02
N ASP A 259 3.36 -10.18 -0.03
CA ASP A 259 4.66 -10.18 -0.69
C ASP A 259 5.67 -11.13 -0.05
N HIS A 260 6.76 -11.38 -0.79
CA HIS A 260 7.92 -12.11 -0.26
C HIS A 260 8.57 -11.35 0.89
N ILE A 261 9.14 -12.09 1.86
CA ILE A 261 9.73 -11.50 3.07
C ILE A 261 10.88 -10.51 2.76
N ASP A 262 11.69 -10.78 1.74
CA ASP A 262 12.79 -9.90 1.37
C ASP A 262 12.27 -8.55 0.85
N THR A 263 11.26 -8.57 -0.02
CA THR A 263 10.58 -7.35 -0.51
C THR A 263 9.95 -6.58 0.63
N ALA A 264 9.21 -7.26 1.51
CA ALA A 264 8.56 -6.64 2.66
C ALA A 264 9.58 -6.01 3.61
N THR A 265 10.69 -6.71 3.89
CA THR A 265 11.79 -6.24 4.74
C THR A 265 12.48 -5.01 4.16
N ALA A 266 12.76 -5.00 2.85
CA ALA A 266 13.40 -3.87 2.17
C ALA A 266 12.52 -2.61 2.26
N ILE A 267 11.23 -2.71 1.94
CA ILE A 267 10.26 -1.61 2.02
C ILE A 267 10.11 -1.11 3.46
N ALA A 268 9.98 -2.03 4.42
CA ALA A 268 9.80 -1.67 5.83
C ALA A 268 11.03 -0.97 6.42
N LYS A 269 12.25 -1.34 6.02
CA LYS A 269 13.49 -0.64 6.37
C LYS A 269 13.53 0.76 5.77
N GLN A 270 13.15 0.92 4.50
CA GLN A 270 13.11 2.20 3.80
C GLN A 270 12.11 3.17 4.44
N LEU A 271 10.96 2.65 4.91
CA LEU A 271 9.95 3.41 5.66
C LEU A 271 10.36 3.67 7.13
N GLY A 272 11.34 2.95 7.65
CA GLY A 272 11.72 3.03 9.06
C GLY A 272 10.77 2.27 9.99
N ILE A 273 9.94 1.35 9.49
CA ILE A 273 9.07 0.48 10.29
C ILE A 273 9.90 -0.53 11.09
N ILE A 274 10.98 -1.04 10.51
CA ILE A 274 11.94 -1.93 11.17
C ILE A 274 13.37 -1.41 10.98
N LYS A 275 14.26 -1.86 11.85
CA LYS A 275 15.71 -1.62 11.73
C LYS A 275 16.42 -2.87 11.24
N ASN A 276 16.02 -4.02 11.76
CA ASN A 276 16.66 -5.31 11.50
C ASN A 276 15.70 -6.27 10.78
N ALA A 277 16.24 -7.24 10.06
CA ALA A 277 15.45 -8.22 9.33
C ALA A 277 14.74 -9.23 10.24
N ASP A 278 15.23 -9.45 11.45
CA ASP A 278 14.63 -10.32 12.48
C ASP A 278 13.31 -9.79 13.07
N GLU A 279 12.99 -8.51 12.81
CA GLU A 279 11.68 -7.91 13.13
C GLU A 279 10.59 -8.28 12.09
N ALA A 280 10.93 -9.09 11.07
CA ALA A 280 10.01 -9.57 10.04
C ALA A 280 9.78 -11.08 10.19
N ILE A 281 8.54 -11.53 9.96
CA ILE A 281 8.13 -12.94 10.04
C ILE A 281 7.20 -13.29 8.87
N THR A 282 7.26 -14.55 8.41
CA THR A 282 6.32 -15.07 7.41
C THR A 282 5.05 -15.65 8.06
N GLY A 283 3.96 -15.74 7.27
CA GLY A 283 2.74 -16.42 7.71
C GLY A 283 2.99 -17.85 8.18
N ALA A 284 3.82 -18.62 7.46
CA ALA A 284 4.17 -19.99 7.87
C ALA A 284 4.90 -20.03 9.22
N GLN A 285 5.85 -19.14 9.47
CA GLN A 285 6.51 -19.06 10.77
C GLN A 285 5.57 -18.57 11.88
N LEU A 286 4.58 -17.73 11.53
CA LEU A 286 3.55 -17.30 12.48
C LEU A 286 2.66 -18.48 12.89
N ASP A 287 2.40 -19.43 11.99
CA ASP A 287 1.61 -20.65 12.28
C ASP A 287 2.32 -21.57 13.28
N ASP A 288 3.65 -21.56 13.33
CA ASP A 288 4.43 -22.32 14.31
C ASP A 288 4.33 -21.75 15.75
N ILE A 289 3.78 -20.53 15.91
CA ILE A 289 3.57 -19.91 17.23
C ILE A 289 2.16 -20.23 17.72
N SER A 290 2.02 -20.82 18.90
CA SER A 290 0.70 -21.07 19.47
C SER A 290 -0.05 -19.78 19.82
N ASP A 291 -1.39 -19.81 19.83
CA ASP A 291 -2.20 -18.63 20.22
C ASP A 291 -1.98 -18.21 21.68
N ALA A 292 -1.54 -19.13 22.54
CA ALA A 292 -1.18 -18.83 23.92
C ALA A 292 0.13 -18.05 24.02
N ASP A 293 1.13 -18.38 23.18
CA ASP A 293 2.46 -17.74 23.18
C ASP A 293 2.51 -16.46 22.33
N LEU A 294 1.55 -16.29 21.42
CA LEU A 294 1.54 -15.18 20.47
C LEU A 294 1.59 -13.80 21.15
N PRO A 295 0.83 -13.52 22.22
CA PRO A 295 0.89 -12.20 22.88
C PRO A 295 2.28 -11.85 23.43
N GLU A 296 3.08 -12.82 23.84
CA GLU A 296 4.43 -12.58 24.32
C GLU A 296 5.44 -12.35 23.19
N LYS A 297 5.27 -13.04 22.07
CA LYS A 297 6.19 -12.99 20.93
C LYS A 297 5.87 -11.89 19.92
N ILE A 298 4.62 -11.41 19.88
CA ILE A 298 4.15 -10.50 18.84
C ILE A 298 4.92 -9.15 18.83
N GLU A 299 5.44 -8.74 19.97
CA GLU A 299 6.23 -7.50 20.08
C GLU A 299 7.57 -7.55 19.34
N GLN A 300 8.06 -8.75 19.01
CA GLN A 300 9.31 -8.91 18.27
C GLN A 300 9.15 -8.50 16.80
N TYR A 301 7.92 -8.54 16.27
CA TYR A 301 7.66 -8.39 14.85
C TYR A 301 6.86 -7.13 14.55
N SER A 302 7.26 -6.42 13.50
CA SER A 302 6.54 -5.28 12.92
C SER A 302 6.25 -5.46 11.43
N VAL A 303 6.70 -6.58 10.84
CA VAL A 303 6.46 -6.93 9.43
C VAL A 303 5.99 -8.38 9.35
N TYR A 304 4.87 -8.58 8.68
CA TYR A 304 4.29 -9.90 8.42
C TYR A 304 4.16 -10.08 6.91
N ALA A 305 4.94 -11.02 6.36
CA ALA A 305 5.04 -11.31 4.93
C ALA A 305 4.36 -12.63 4.56
N ARG A 306 3.90 -12.77 3.32
CA ARG A 306 3.18 -13.95 2.83
C ARG A 306 2.04 -14.39 3.74
N VAL A 307 1.30 -13.41 4.26
CA VAL A 307 0.15 -13.66 5.15
C VAL A 307 -1.10 -13.98 4.35
N GLN A 308 -1.96 -14.80 4.96
CA GLN A 308 -3.30 -15.12 4.51
C GLN A 308 -4.34 -14.34 5.35
N PRO A 309 -5.61 -14.27 4.96
CA PRO A 309 -6.64 -13.54 5.70
C PRO A 309 -6.75 -13.95 7.18
N GLU A 310 -6.60 -15.23 7.48
CA GLU A 310 -6.64 -15.79 8.84
C GLU A 310 -5.50 -15.24 9.71
N HIS A 311 -4.31 -15.08 9.12
CA HIS A 311 -3.17 -14.49 9.82
C HIS A 311 -3.43 -13.04 10.22
N LYS A 312 -4.11 -12.24 9.35
CA LYS A 312 -4.47 -10.84 9.66
C LYS A 312 -5.36 -10.77 10.92
N VAL A 313 -6.36 -11.64 11.00
CA VAL A 313 -7.22 -11.73 12.18
C VAL A 313 -6.43 -12.14 13.43
N ARG A 314 -5.50 -13.07 13.27
CA ARG A 314 -4.68 -13.61 14.36
C ARG A 314 -3.72 -12.55 14.90
N ILE A 315 -3.09 -11.76 14.03
CA ILE A 315 -2.21 -10.63 14.40
C ILE A 315 -3.00 -9.59 15.20
N VAL A 316 -4.16 -9.17 14.69
CA VAL A 316 -5.02 -8.19 15.38
C VAL A 316 -5.42 -8.69 16.77
N LYS A 317 -5.87 -9.95 16.88
CA LYS A 317 -6.21 -10.56 18.18
C LYS A 317 -5.02 -10.63 19.14
N GLY A 318 -3.83 -10.98 18.63
CA GLY A 318 -2.61 -11.04 19.43
C GLY A 318 -2.29 -9.71 20.11
N TRP A 319 -2.37 -8.60 19.39
CA TRP A 319 -2.17 -7.27 19.95
C TRP A 319 -3.31 -6.85 20.91
N LYS A 320 -4.56 -7.16 20.58
CA LYS A 320 -5.71 -6.90 21.47
C LYS A 320 -5.62 -7.68 22.78
N ASN A 321 -5.16 -8.93 22.74
CA ASN A 321 -4.96 -9.75 23.94
C ASN A 321 -3.88 -9.18 24.87
N LYS A 322 -2.97 -8.34 24.36
CA LYS A 322 -2.05 -7.54 25.18
C LYS A 322 -2.68 -6.27 25.76
N GLY A 323 -3.93 -6.00 25.48
CA GLY A 323 -4.61 -4.77 25.91
C GLY A 323 -4.30 -3.55 25.07
N MET A 324 -3.72 -3.72 23.88
CA MET A 324 -3.43 -2.62 22.96
C MET A 324 -4.64 -2.28 22.10
N ILE A 325 -4.83 -1.00 21.81
CA ILE A 325 -5.85 -0.50 20.87
C ILE A 325 -5.30 -0.57 19.47
N VAL A 326 -5.96 -1.36 18.62
CA VAL A 326 -5.49 -1.74 17.27
C VAL A 326 -6.38 -1.13 16.20
N ALA A 327 -5.77 -0.39 15.28
CA ALA A 327 -6.36 -0.03 13.98
C ALA A 327 -5.90 -1.04 12.92
N MET A 328 -6.79 -1.46 12.02
CA MET A 328 -6.50 -2.39 10.92
C MET A 328 -7.06 -1.86 9.62
N THR A 329 -6.20 -1.75 8.59
CA THR A 329 -6.61 -1.37 7.23
C THR A 329 -6.88 -2.58 6.36
N GLY A 330 -7.70 -2.39 5.32
CA GLY A 330 -7.89 -3.38 4.27
C GLY A 330 -8.77 -2.85 3.15
N ASP A 331 -8.64 -3.46 1.97
CA ASP A 331 -9.35 -3.09 0.75
C ASP A 331 -10.21 -4.25 0.19
N GLY A 332 -9.82 -5.50 0.43
CA GLY A 332 -10.46 -6.70 -0.10
C GLY A 332 -11.55 -7.29 0.81
N VAL A 333 -12.44 -8.07 0.20
CA VAL A 333 -13.46 -8.84 0.95
C VAL A 333 -12.80 -9.74 2.02
N ASN A 334 -11.61 -10.24 1.73
CA ASN A 334 -10.83 -11.09 2.62
C ASN A 334 -10.32 -10.37 3.87
N ASP A 335 -10.30 -9.03 3.87
CA ASP A 335 -9.87 -8.21 5.00
C ASP A 335 -11.01 -7.88 5.96
N ALA A 336 -12.25 -8.03 5.52
CA ALA A 336 -13.42 -7.70 6.34
C ALA A 336 -13.42 -8.35 7.75
N PRO A 337 -13.00 -9.63 7.94
CA PRO A 337 -12.90 -10.23 9.26
C PRO A 337 -11.86 -9.56 10.17
N SER A 338 -10.69 -9.17 9.64
CA SER A 338 -9.63 -8.50 10.39
C SER A 338 -10.01 -7.06 10.74
N ILE A 339 -10.60 -6.32 9.79
CA ILE A 339 -11.16 -4.98 9.98
C ILE A 339 -12.21 -4.99 11.09
N LYS A 340 -13.14 -5.95 11.06
CA LYS A 340 -14.19 -6.08 12.10
C LYS A 340 -13.65 -6.50 13.46
N THR A 341 -12.52 -7.20 13.50
CA THR A 341 -11.89 -7.69 14.74
C THR A 341 -11.11 -6.58 15.44
N ALA A 342 -10.57 -5.63 14.71
CA ALA A 342 -9.84 -4.47 15.24
C ALA A 342 -10.73 -3.59 16.13
N ASP A 343 -10.10 -2.73 16.94
CA ASP A 343 -10.81 -1.70 17.69
C ASP A 343 -11.24 -0.55 16.78
N ILE A 344 -10.43 -0.29 15.74
CA ILE A 344 -10.74 0.63 14.66
C ILE A 344 -10.53 -0.09 13.33
N GLY A 345 -11.61 -0.39 12.64
CA GLY A 345 -11.58 -0.87 11.26
C GLY A 345 -11.47 0.28 10.28
N VAL A 346 -10.48 0.22 9.38
CA VAL A 346 -10.21 1.26 8.36
C VAL A 346 -10.38 0.66 6.98
N GLY A 347 -11.34 1.14 6.22
CA GLY A 347 -11.59 0.75 4.84
C GLY A 347 -10.98 1.74 3.84
N MET A 348 -10.56 1.24 2.67
CA MET A 348 -10.09 2.07 1.57
C MET A 348 -11.29 2.65 0.80
N GLY A 349 -11.24 3.92 0.41
CA GLY A 349 -12.30 4.62 -0.28
C GLY A 349 -12.26 4.45 -1.79
N ILE A 350 -11.05 4.39 -2.37
CA ILE A 350 -10.83 4.26 -3.82
C ILE A 350 -10.81 2.77 -4.19
N THR A 351 -9.84 2.01 -3.65
CA THR A 351 -9.63 0.59 -3.99
C THR A 351 -10.53 -0.36 -3.20
N GLY A 352 -11.08 0.09 -2.07
CA GLY A 352 -11.83 -0.75 -1.16
C GLY A 352 -13.17 -1.23 -1.72
N THR A 353 -13.51 -2.49 -1.44
CA THR A 353 -14.81 -3.06 -1.77
C THR A 353 -15.92 -2.49 -0.89
N ASP A 354 -17.17 -2.58 -1.34
CA ASP A 354 -18.33 -2.16 -0.52
C ASP A 354 -18.42 -2.97 0.78
N VAL A 355 -17.95 -4.22 0.77
CA VAL A 355 -17.92 -5.06 1.97
C VAL A 355 -16.99 -4.46 3.02
N THR A 356 -15.76 -4.09 2.65
CA THR A 356 -14.79 -3.46 3.57
C THR A 356 -15.28 -2.10 4.06
N LYS A 357 -15.79 -1.26 3.15
CA LYS A 357 -16.39 0.04 3.51
C LYS A 357 -17.54 -0.11 4.50
N ASN A 358 -18.37 -1.15 4.36
CA ASN A 358 -19.54 -1.35 5.23
C ASN A 358 -19.18 -1.85 6.63
N VAL A 359 -18.12 -2.61 6.80
CA VAL A 359 -17.69 -3.11 8.12
C VAL A 359 -16.76 -2.12 8.84
N ALA A 360 -16.14 -1.19 8.11
CA ALA A 360 -15.20 -0.23 8.65
C ALA A 360 -15.85 0.83 9.55
N ASP A 361 -15.09 1.30 10.53
CA ASP A 361 -15.45 2.42 11.41
C ASP A 361 -15.07 3.76 10.79
N MET A 362 -14.03 3.77 9.96
CA MET A 362 -13.51 4.90 9.19
C MET A 362 -13.18 4.46 7.77
N VAL A 363 -13.39 5.35 6.79
CA VAL A 363 -13.01 5.14 5.38
C VAL A 363 -12.06 6.25 4.96
N LEU A 364 -10.95 5.88 4.33
CA LEU A 364 -9.98 6.82 3.77
C LEU A 364 -10.36 7.18 2.34
N ALA A 365 -10.71 8.42 2.08
CA ALA A 365 -11.11 8.85 0.74
C ALA A 365 -9.94 8.87 -0.28
N ASP A 366 -8.70 8.86 0.20
CA ASP A 366 -7.45 8.91 -0.56
C ASP A 366 -6.59 7.63 -0.46
N ASP A 367 -7.07 6.61 0.24
CA ASP A 367 -6.38 5.35 0.51
C ASP A 367 -4.97 5.51 1.13
N ASN A 368 -4.72 6.58 1.87
CA ASN A 368 -3.39 6.98 2.30
C ASN A 368 -3.14 6.72 3.78
N PHE A 369 -2.03 6.06 4.10
CA PHE A 369 -1.61 5.81 5.48
C PHE A 369 -1.44 7.10 6.30
N ALA A 370 -0.91 8.17 5.70
CA ALA A 370 -0.72 9.45 6.39
C ALA A 370 -2.05 10.05 6.87
N THR A 371 -3.14 9.78 6.18
CA THR A 371 -4.49 10.19 6.58
C THR A 371 -4.94 9.49 7.87
N ILE A 372 -4.53 8.24 8.10
CA ILE A 372 -4.80 7.54 9.37
C ILE A 372 -4.08 8.26 10.52
N VAL A 373 -2.83 8.63 10.32
CA VAL A 373 -2.02 9.32 11.33
C VAL A 373 -2.65 10.68 11.69
N SER A 374 -3.02 11.46 10.68
CA SER A 374 -3.74 12.73 10.86
C SER A 374 -5.08 12.55 11.59
N ALA A 375 -5.80 11.45 11.32
CA ALA A 375 -7.06 11.14 11.99
C ALA A 375 -6.84 10.77 13.47
N VAL A 376 -5.77 10.02 13.79
CA VAL A 376 -5.39 9.72 15.18
C VAL A 376 -5.01 10.99 15.94
N GLU A 377 -4.24 11.90 15.32
CA GLU A 377 -3.90 13.20 15.91
C GLU A 377 -5.17 14.02 16.24
N GLU A 378 -6.10 14.12 15.29
CA GLU A 378 -7.36 14.85 15.52
C GLU A 378 -8.23 14.13 16.57
N GLY A 379 -8.23 12.80 16.62
CA GLY A 379 -8.89 12.02 17.67
C GLY A 379 -8.36 12.34 19.06
N ARG A 380 -7.03 12.42 19.24
CA ARG A 380 -6.38 12.86 20.50
C ARG A 380 -6.77 14.28 20.87
N ARG A 381 -6.80 15.20 19.90
CA ARG A 381 -7.23 16.59 20.10
C ARG A 381 -8.69 16.67 20.56
N ILE A 382 -9.57 15.89 19.94
CA ILE A 382 -10.98 15.81 20.32
C ILE A 382 -11.12 15.32 21.77
N TYR A 383 -10.43 14.23 22.11
CA TYR A 383 -10.41 13.68 23.45
C TYR A 383 -9.96 14.74 24.50
N ASP A 384 -8.87 15.46 24.23
CA ASP A 384 -8.39 16.53 25.11
C ASP A 384 -9.40 17.66 25.27
N ASN A 385 -10.10 18.03 24.18
CA ASN A 385 -11.14 19.06 24.23
C ASN A 385 -12.35 18.60 25.05
N ILE A 386 -12.78 17.35 24.89
CA ILE A 386 -13.86 16.76 25.71
C ILE A 386 -13.45 16.77 27.18
N ARG A 387 -12.23 16.33 27.50
CA ARG A 387 -11.70 16.32 28.87
C ARG A 387 -11.69 17.71 29.48
N LYS A 388 -11.25 18.73 28.74
CA LYS A 388 -11.27 20.14 29.21
C LYS A 388 -12.69 20.65 29.45
N ALA A 389 -13.62 20.31 28.56
CA ALA A 389 -15.03 20.68 28.68
C ALA A 389 -15.65 20.03 29.94
N ILE A 390 -15.40 18.74 30.15
CA ILE A 390 -15.86 18.04 31.37
C ILE A 390 -15.27 18.69 32.62
N GLN A 391 -13.97 18.98 32.63
CA GLN A 391 -13.33 19.63 33.79
C GLN A 391 -13.94 21.00 34.11
N PHE A 392 -14.23 21.81 33.05
CA PHE A 392 -14.86 23.11 33.23
C PHE A 392 -16.27 22.98 33.84
N LEU A 393 -17.12 22.10 33.27
CA LEU A 393 -18.49 21.88 33.72
C LEU A 393 -18.52 21.35 35.16
N LEU A 394 -17.68 20.36 35.49
CA LEU A 394 -17.61 19.82 36.83
C LEU A 394 -17.10 20.86 37.86
N ALA A 395 -16.11 21.68 37.47
CA ALA A 395 -15.61 22.74 38.35
C ALA A 395 -16.69 23.80 38.63
N SER A 396 -17.51 24.16 37.62
CA SER A 396 -18.65 25.07 37.79
C SER A 396 -19.68 24.50 38.73
N ASN A 397 -20.12 23.24 38.52
CA ASN A 397 -21.10 22.59 39.39
C ASN A 397 -20.61 22.42 40.82
N ILE A 398 -19.32 22.08 41.01
CA ILE A 398 -18.71 21.99 42.35
C ILE A 398 -18.73 23.37 43.02
N ALA A 399 -18.42 24.44 42.29
CA ALA A 399 -18.46 25.80 42.84
C ALA A 399 -19.90 26.21 43.30
N GLU A 400 -20.91 25.86 42.50
CA GLU A 400 -22.32 26.06 42.83
C GLU A 400 -22.74 25.28 44.09
N VAL A 401 -22.38 23.98 44.16
CA VAL A 401 -22.66 23.13 45.34
C VAL A 401 -21.99 23.70 46.56
N LEU A 402 -20.70 24.11 46.46
CA LEU A 402 -19.98 24.72 47.61
C LEU A 402 -20.59 26.06 48.03
N ALA A 403 -21.01 26.91 47.09
CA ALA A 403 -21.66 28.19 47.37
C ALA A 403 -22.98 27.99 48.16
N VAL A 404 -23.85 27.07 47.70
CA VAL A 404 -25.11 26.72 48.37
C VAL A 404 -24.82 26.12 49.75
N PHE A 405 -23.83 25.24 49.87
CA PHE A 405 -23.46 24.61 51.14
C PHE A 405 -22.96 25.65 52.16
N ILE A 406 -22.03 26.52 51.75
CA ILE A 406 -21.48 27.59 52.64
C ILE A 406 -22.57 28.57 53.01
N ALA A 407 -23.41 29.01 52.07
CA ALA A 407 -24.52 29.90 52.34
C ALA A 407 -25.50 29.31 53.36
N THR A 408 -25.78 28.00 53.28
CA THR A 408 -26.62 27.30 54.24
C THR A 408 -25.98 27.28 55.65
N LEU A 409 -24.66 27.02 55.75
CA LEU A 409 -23.96 27.02 56.99
C LEU A 409 -23.91 28.42 57.66
N MET A 410 -23.83 29.47 56.87
CA MET A 410 -23.80 30.86 57.27
C MET A 410 -25.18 31.43 57.59
N GLY A 411 -26.26 30.66 57.37
CA GLY A 411 -27.62 31.07 57.61
C GLY A 411 -28.20 32.09 56.65
N PHE A 412 -27.58 32.20 55.44
CA PHE A 412 -28.14 33.02 54.36
C PHE A 412 -29.43 32.39 53.84
N THR A 413 -30.43 33.22 53.54
CA THR A 413 -31.61 32.80 52.80
C THR A 413 -31.21 32.49 51.38
N ILE A 414 -31.29 31.21 50.98
CA ILE A 414 -31.04 30.76 49.63
C ILE A 414 -32.33 30.97 48.82
N LEU A 415 -32.24 31.75 47.75
CA LEU A 415 -33.33 31.98 46.81
C LEU A 415 -33.43 30.78 45.83
#